data_66d10808e73aed363c31a86311ebca32
#
_entry.id   66d10808e73aed363c31a86311ebca32
#
_cell.length_a   1.000
_cell.length_b   1.000
_cell.length_c   1.000
_cell.angle_alpha   90.00
_cell.angle_beta   90.00
_cell.angle_gamma   90.00
#
_symmetry.space_group_name_H-M   'P 1'
#
loop_
_entity.id
_entity.type
_entity.pdbx_description
1 polymer ?
#
loop_
_entity_poly.entity_id
_entity_poly.type
_entity_poly.pdbx_seq_one_letter_code
_entity_poly.pdbx_strand_id
1 'polypeptide(L)'
;AGKTTTFYLMVGLERPTCGEVFLSDCIITDEPMYHRAALGISYLTQDASIFRKLTVDENIKAILETTKLSRAEQKDKLEELLEEFHITHVRERKGTELSGGERRRVEIARCLALEPQFILLDEPFAGVDPLAVADIQEIIQYLRERGMGILITDHNVRETLQIVDRAYILNSGKILLEGDSQTIANSPVAKKFYLGDNITW
;
A
#
# COMPACT_ATOMS: atom_id res chain seq x y z
N ALA A 1 9.42 9.29 -12.84
CA ALA A 1 8.51 8.71 -13.85
C ALA A 1 7.05 9.16 -13.71
N GLY A 2 6.65 9.78 -12.60
CA GLY A 2 5.27 10.22 -12.32
C GLY A 2 4.45 9.26 -11.45
N LYS A 3 5.02 8.16 -10.96
CA LYS A 3 4.32 7.17 -10.10
C LYS A 3 3.76 7.83 -8.82
N THR A 4 4.61 8.43 -8.02
CA THR A 4 4.24 9.11 -6.76
C THR A 4 3.25 10.25 -7.01
N THR A 5 3.44 11.03 -8.10
CA THR A 5 2.48 12.07 -8.49
C THR A 5 1.11 11.47 -8.79
N THR A 6 1.04 10.34 -9.50
CA THR A 6 -0.22 9.63 -9.77
C THR A 6 -0.90 9.21 -8.45
N PHE A 7 -0.14 8.68 -7.49
CA PHE A 7 -0.67 8.33 -6.18
C PHE A 7 -1.19 9.57 -5.44
N TYR A 8 -0.44 10.66 -5.44
CA TYR A 8 -0.88 11.91 -4.79
C TYR A 8 -2.18 12.45 -5.38
N LEU A 9 -2.36 12.33 -6.70
CA LEU A 9 -3.63 12.67 -7.35
C LEU A 9 -4.77 11.75 -6.90
N MET A 10 -4.51 10.44 -6.80
CA MET A 10 -5.52 9.44 -6.38
C MET A 10 -5.92 9.60 -4.92
N VAL A 11 -4.98 9.90 -4.02
CA VAL A 11 -5.29 10.06 -2.58
C VAL A 11 -5.71 11.47 -2.20
N GLY A 12 -5.61 12.45 -3.09
CA GLY A 12 -6.04 13.83 -2.84
C GLY A 12 -5.01 14.70 -2.13
N LEU A 13 -3.72 14.34 -2.21
CA LEU A 13 -2.60 15.19 -1.78
C LEU A 13 -2.28 16.27 -2.80
N GLU A 14 -2.54 15.98 -4.09
CA GLU A 14 -2.36 16.90 -5.20
C GLU A 14 -3.65 16.97 -6.03
N ARG A 15 -3.88 18.12 -6.69
CA ARG A 15 -5.01 18.30 -7.61
C ARG A 15 -4.54 18.18 -9.06
N PRO A 16 -5.29 17.45 -9.92
CA PRO A 16 -4.98 17.41 -11.34
C PRO A 16 -5.23 18.78 -11.99
N THR A 17 -4.37 19.17 -12.92
CA THR A 17 -4.57 20.37 -13.75
C THR A 17 -5.76 20.21 -14.69
N CYS A 18 -6.03 18.97 -15.13
CA CYS A 18 -7.17 18.58 -15.94
C CYS A 18 -7.46 17.09 -15.75
N GLY A 19 -8.65 16.66 -16.14
CA GLY A 19 -9.12 15.29 -15.92
C GLY A 19 -9.75 15.11 -14.55
N GLU A 20 -10.23 13.90 -14.29
CA GLU A 20 -11.00 13.57 -13.09
C GLU A 20 -10.48 12.26 -12.48
N VAL A 21 -10.66 12.14 -11.17
CA VAL A 21 -10.40 10.92 -10.41
C VAL A 21 -11.73 10.31 -10.01
N PHE A 22 -11.89 9.04 -10.32
CA PHE A 22 -13.10 8.27 -10.00
C PHE A 22 -12.78 7.17 -9.00
N LEU A 23 -13.72 6.95 -8.08
CA LEU A 23 -13.80 5.75 -7.26
C LEU A 23 -15.12 5.05 -7.61
N SER A 24 -15.03 3.94 -8.34
CA SER A 24 -16.21 3.34 -9.00
C SER A 24 -16.92 4.39 -9.87
N ASP A 25 -18.21 4.66 -9.63
CA ASP A 25 -19.00 5.65 -10.37
C ASP A 25 -18.99 7.05 -9.75
N CYS A 26 -18.25 7.27 -8.66
CA CYS A 26 -18.21 8.54 -7.95
C CYS A 26 -16.98 9.36 -8.34
N ILE A 27 -17.19 10.62 -8.74
CA ILE A 27 -16.09 11.58 -8.94
C ILE A 27 -15.59 12.02 -7.57
N ILE A 28 -14.29 11.84 -7.33
CA ILE A 28 -13.63 12.20 -6.08
C ILE A 28 -12.52 13.24 -6.26
N THR A 29 -12.45 13.89 -7.41
CA THR A 29 -11.36 14.82 -7.78
C THR A 29 -11.17 15.93 -6.77
N ASP A 30 -12.25 16.53 -6.28
CA ASP A 30 -12.22 17.64 -5.31
C ASP A 30 -12.29 17.18 -3.85
N GLU A 31 -12.45 15.87 -3.61
CA GLU A 31 -12.54 15.35 -2.27
C GLU A 31 -11.16 15.37 -1.57
N PRO A 32 -11.06 15.90 -0.35
CA PRO A 32 -9.82 15.90 0.41
C PRO A 32 -9.45 14.49 0.86
N MET A 33 -8.16 14.27 1.15
CA MET A 33 -7.59 12.96 1.50
C MET A 33 -8.39 12.23 2.60
N TYR A 34 -8.78 12.92 3.68
CA TYR A 34 -9.53 12.30 4.78
C TYR A 34 -10.91 11.80 4.35
N HIS A 35 -11.55 12.48 3.39
CA HIS A 35 -12.83 12.07 2.84
C HIS A 35 -12.67 10.86 1.91
N ARG A 36 -11.61 10.83 1.08
CA ARG A 36 -11.27 9.65 0.27
C ARG A 36 -10.94 8.44 1.14
N ALA A 37 -10.29 8.64 2.30
CA ALA A 37 -10.07 7.59 3.27
C ALA A 37 -11.41 7.04 3.82
N ALA A 38 -12.37 7.91 4.14
CA ALA A 38 -13.71 7.51 4.57
C ALA A 38 -14.51 6.80 3.45
N LEU A 39 -14.18 7.05 2.18
CA LEU A 39 -14.75 6.36 1.03
C LEU A 39 -14.07 5.00 0.74
N GLY A 40 -13.06 4.63 1.53
CA GLY A 40 -12.41 3.33 1.45
C GLY A 40 -11.09 3.30 0.69
N ILE A 41 -10.35 4.41 0.59
CA ILE A 41 -9.01 4.46 0.01
C ILE A 41 -7.98 4.62 1.14
N SER A 42 -7.11 3.63 1.33
CA SER A 42 -5.95 3.75 2.21
C SER A 42 -4.65 3.96 1.43
N TYR A 43 -3.71 4.67 2.03
CA TYR A 43 -2.42 4.97 1.43
C TYR A 43 -1.28 4.67 2.39
N LEU A 44 -0.40 3.79 1.96
CA LEU A 44 0.83 3.46 2.65
C LEU A 44 2.01 4.12 1.92
N THR A 45 2.58 5.13 2.55
CA THR A 45 3.66 5.95 2.02
C THR A 45 4.98 5.17 1.93
N GLN A 46 5.89 5.63 1.06
CA GLN A 46 7.26 5.13 0.96
C GLN A 46 8.03 5.33 2.28
N ASP A 47 7.92 6.54 2.85
CA ASP A 47 8.52 6.84 4.14
C ASP A 47 7.72 6.23 5.28
N ALA A 48 8.44 5.84 6.35
CA ALA A 48 7.83 5.27 7.54
C ALA A 48 6.77 6.21 8.15
N SER A 49 5.52 5.77 8.13
CA SER A 49 4.36 6.54 8.60
C SER A 49 3.98 6.27 10.06
N ILE A 50 4.71 5.36 10.73
CA ILE A 50 4.43 4.98 12.12
C ILE A 50 4.59 6.16 13.08
N PHE A 51 3.70 6.27 14.04
CA PHE A 51 3.85 7.22 15.15
C PHE A 51 4.93 6.73 16.10
N ARG A 52 6.15 7.22 15.92
CA ARG A 52 7.38 6.71 16.52
C ARG A 52 7.35 6.65 18.05
N LYS A 53 6.65 7.57 18.72
CA LYS A 53 6.58 7.68 20.19
C LYS A 53 5.45 6.87 20.81
N LEU A 54 4.51 6.41 20.00
CA LEU A 54 3.39 5.59 20.42
C LEU A 54 3.75 4.11 20.37
N THR A 55 3.12 3.30 21.22
CA THR A 55 3.20 1.84 21.16
C THR A 55 2.48 1.32 19.92
N VAL A 56 2.63 0.03 19.61
CA VAL A 56 1.89 -0.61 18.52
C VAL A 56 0.38 -0.52 18.76
N ASP A 57 -0.07 -0.83 19.97
CA ASP A 57 -1.47 -0.67 20.38
C ASP A 57 -1.98 0.75 20.14
N GLU A 58 -1.24 1.75 20.61
CA GLU A 58 -1.59 3.16 20.48
C GLU A 58 -1.61 3.61 19.01
N ASN A 59 -0.71 3.08 18.18
CA ASN A 59 -0.67 3.36 16.75
C ASN A 59 -1.95 2.92 16.03
N ILE A 60 -2.48 1.73 16.35
CA ILE A 60 -3.70 1.21 15.75
C ILE A 60 -4.92 1.91 16.36
N LYS A 61 -4.97 2.06 17.69
CA LYS A 61 -6.05 2.76 18.39
C LYS A 61 -6.27 4.17 17.89
N ALA A 62 -5.20 4.93 17.62
CA ALA A 62 -5.31 6.30 17.11
C ALA A 62 -6.10 6.38 15.78
N ILE A 63 -6.06 5.32 14.96
CA ILE A 63 -6.87 5.25 13.75
C ILE A 63 -8.30 4.77 14.07
N LEU A 64 -8.45 3.75 14.91
CA LEU A 64 -9.77 3.24 15.30
C LEU A 64 -10.63 4.32 15.97
N GLU A 65 -10.03 5.24 16.73
CA GLU A 65 -10.73 6.38 17.35
C GLU A 65 -11.36 7.34 16.33
N THR A 66 -10.89 7.34 15.07
CA THR A 66 -11.49 8.13 13.99
C THR A 66 -12.72 7.46 13.36
N THR A 67 -12.98 6.20 13.68
CA THR A 67 -14.11 5.42 13.17
C THR A 67 -15.38 5.69 13.96
N LYS A 68 -16.51 5.16 13.46
CA LYS A 68 -17.79 5.20 14.18
C LYS A 68 -18.00 3.98 15.11
N LEU A 69 -17.01 3.11 15.25
CA LEU A 69 -17.06 1.94 16.09
C LEU A 69 -17.19 2.32 17.58
N SER A 70 -18.00 1.57 18.32
CA SER A 70 -18.05 1.66 19.78
C SER A 70 -16.70 1.26 20.39
N ARG A 71 -16.45 1.62 21.64
CA ARG A 71 -15.20 1.25 22.34
C ARG A 71 -14.97 -0.26 22.42
N ALA A 72 -16.04 -1.05 22.51
CA ALA A 72 -15.97 -2.51 22.51
C ALA A 72 -15.53 -3.02 21.13
N GLU A 73 -16.17 -2.57 20.06
CA GLU A 73 -15.82 -2.93 18.68
C GLU A 73 -14.39 -2.48 18.32
N GLN A 74 -13.97 -1.29 18.77
CA GLN A 74 -12.57 -0.82 18.57
C GLN A 74 -11.57 -1.76 19.26
N LYS A 75 -11.89 -2.24 20.45
CA LYS A 75 -11.03 -3.19 21.17
C LYS A 75 -10.96 -4.53 20.44
N ASP A 76 -12.09 -5.06 20.01
CA ASP A 76 -12.15 -6.33 19.28
C ASP A 76 -11.39 -6.22 17.96
N LYS A 77 -11.55 -5.10 17.23
CA LYS A 77 -10.82 -4.84 16.00
C LYS A 77 -9.30 -4.68 16.20
N LEU A 78 -8.90 -4.07 17.32
CA LEU A 78 -7.48 -4.00 17.68
C LEU A 78 -6.89 -5.40 17.87
N GLU A 79 -7.55 -6.26 18.66
CA GLU A 79 -7.06 -7.64 18.90
C GLU A 79 -7.01 -8.43 17.58
N GLU A 80 -8.06 -8.34 16.75
CA GLU A 80 -8.08 -8.93 15.41
C GLU A 80 -6.86 -8.53 14.59
N LEU A 81 -6.56 -7.22 14.47
CA LEU A 81 -5.44 -6.72 13.67
C LEU A 81 -4.07 -7.13 14.26
N LEU A 82 -3.94 -7.17 15.58
CA LEU A 82 -2.70 -7.63 16.23
C LEU A 82 -2.41 -9.10 15.94
N GLU A 83 -3.43 -9.95 15.95
CA GLU A 83 -3.33 -11.38 15.65
C GLU A 83 -3.09 -11.60 14.16
N GLU A 84 -3.90 -10.98 13.30
CA GLU A 84 -3.86 -11.10 11.84
C GLU A 84 -2.47 -10.77 11.28
N PHE A 85 -1.82 -9.71 11.79
CA PHE A 85 -0.49 -9.29 11.33
C PHE A 85 0.67 -9.84 12.17
N HIS A 86 0.39 -10.75 13.12
CA HIS A 86 1.39 -11.36 13.98
C HIS A 86 2.27 -10.35 14.73
N ILE A 87 1.65 -9.26 15.22
CA ILE A 87 2.33 -8.18 15.96
C ILE A 87 1.92 -8.10 17.43
N THR A 88 1.18 -9.06 17.96
CA THR A 88 0.74 -9.14 19.35
C THR A 88 1.94 -9.13 20.31
N HIS A 89 3.05 -9.82 19.97
CA HIS A 89 4.23 -9.93 20.80
C HIS A 89 5.02 -8.60 20.97
N VAL A 90 4.74 -7.61 20.11
CA VAL A 90 5.35 -6.27 20.15
C VAL A 90 4.37 -5.17 20.51
N ARG A 91 3.15 -5.51 20.92
CA ARG A 91 2.04 -4.57 21.14
C ARG A 91 2.37 -3.38 22.04
N GLU A 92 3.23 -3.58 23.07
CA GLU A 92 3.65 -2.55 24.02
C GLU A 92 4.93 -1.82 23.62
N ARG A 93 5.62 -2.27 22.55
CA ARG A 93 6.83 -1.61 22.05
C ARG A 93 6.47 -0.33 21.30
N LYS A 94 7.31 0.68 21.44
CA LYS A 94 7.18 1.92 20.67
C LYS A 94 7.62 1.73 19.23
N GLY A 95 7.09 2.56 18.33
CA GLY A 95 7.44 2.53 16.90
C GLY A 95 8.95 2.66 16.63
N THR A 96 9.72 3.27 17.54
CA THR A 96 11.19 3.38 17.45
C THR A 96 11.94 2.07 17.76
N GLU A 97 11.27 1.12 18.40
CA GLU A 97 11.86 -0.12 18.90
C GLU A 97 11.60 -1.32 17.98
N LEU A 98 10.84 -1.09 16.91
CA LEU A 98 10.44 -2.11 15.96
C LEU A 98 11.50 -2.32 14.88
N SER A 99 11.70 -3.58 14.48
CA SER A 99 12.41 -3.93 13.27
C SER A 99 11.69 -3.38 12.01
N GLY A 100 12.35 -3.38 10.87
CA GLY A 100 11.75 -2.92 9.61
C GLY A 100 10.48 -3.69 9.24
N GLY A 101 10.51 -5.02 9.35
CA GLY A 101 9.37 -5.89 9.07
C GLY A 101 8.20 -5.69 10.05
N GLU A 102 8.49 -5.67 11.38
CA GLU A 102 7.46 -5.40 12.39
C GLU A 102 6.80 -4.03 12.16
N ARG A 103 7.60 -3.01 11.87
CA ARG A 103 7.11 -1.67 11.56
C ARG A 103 6.16 -1.68 10.36
N ARG A 104 6.56 -2.36 9.28
CA ARG A 104 5.73 -2.43 8.06
C ARG A 104 4.40 -3.15 8.30
N ARG A 105 4.40 -4.22 9.10
CA ARG A 105 3.18 -4.92 9.52
C ARG A 105 2.25 -4.01 10.31
N VAL A 106 2.78 -3.22 11.25
CA VAL A 106 2.00 -2.23 12.02
C VAL A 106 1.42 -1.13 11.11
N GLU A 107 2.19 -0.64 10.15
CA GLU A 107 1.73 0.38 9.20
C GLU A 107 0.60 -0.15 8.32
N ILE A 108 0.69 -1.40 7.86
CA ILE A 108 -0.39 -2.06 7.10
C ILE A 108 -1.62 -2.27 7.99
N ALA A 109 -1.46 -2.79 9.20
CA ALA A 109 -2.56 -2.96 10.15
C ALA A 109 -3.30 -1.64 10.42
N ARG A 110 -2.57 -0.52 10.55
CA ARG A 110 -3.17 0.81 10.65
C ARG A 110 -3.99 1.20 9.42
N CYS A 111 -3.51 0.90 8.22
CA CYS A 111 -4.26 1.15 7.00
C CYS A 111 -5.57 0.37 6.98
N LEU A 112 -5.55 -0.86 7.49
CA LEU A 112 -6.72 -1.75 7.51
C LEU A 112 -7.71 -1.47 8.64
N ALA A 113 -7.31 -0.69 9.65
CA ALA A 113 -8.20 -0.28 10.73
C ALA A 113 -9.43 0.51 10.24
N LEU A 114 -9.37 1.11 9.05
CA LEU A 114 -10.48 1.80 8.37
C LEU A 114 -11.29 0.90 7.44
N GLU A 115 -10.97 -0.39 7.34
CA GLU A 115 -11.60 -1.36 6.44
C GLU A 115 -11.70 -0.86 4.98
N PRO A 116 -10.58 -0.47 4.36
CA PRO A 116 -10.60 0.12 3.03
C PRO A 116 -10.99 -0.90 1.96
N GLN A 117 -11.59 -0.41 0.87
CA GLN A 117 -11.82 -1.21 -0.34
C GLN A 117 -10.56 -1.27 -1.21
N PHE A 118 -9.74 -0.20 -1.16
CA PHE A 118 -8.50 -0.08 -1.92
C PHE A 118 -7.35 0.37 -1.04
N ILE A 119 -6.19 -0.24 -1.24
CA ILE A 119 -4.93 0.19 -0.61
C ILE A 119 -3.91 0.55 -1.69
N LEU A 120 -3.30 1.72 -1.55
CA LEU A 120 -2.21 2.19 -2.40
C LEU A 120 -0.90 2.02 -1.64
N LEU A 121 0.04 1.25 -2.20
CA LEU A 121 1.34 0.93 -1.62
C LEU A 121 2.44 1.62 -2.44
N ASP A 122 3.07 2.65 -1.87
CA ASP A 122 4.14 3.38 -2.55
C ASP A 122 5.49 2.78 -2.17
N GLU A 123 6.14 2.15 -3.15
CA GLU A 123 7.44 1.48 -3.04
C GLU A 123 7.55 0.54 -1.81
N PRO A 124 6.65 -0.44 -1.64
CA PRO A 124 6.60 -1.28 -0.45
C PRO A 124 7.87 -2.13 -0.23
N PHE A 125 8.67 -2.37 -1.28
CA PHE A 125 9.89 -3.17 -1.24
C PHE A 125 11.17 -2.32 -1.15
N ALA A 126 11.06 -0.98 -1.14
CA ALA A 126 12.22 -0.11 -1.12
C ALA A 126 12.99 -0.21 0.20
N GLY A 127 14.29 -0.54 0.11
CA GLY A 127 15.18 -0.60 1.28
C GLY A 127 14.85 -1.74 2.26
N VAL A 128 14.11 -2.73 1.83
CA VAL A 128 13.71 -3.91 2.63
C VAL A 128 14.65 -5.07 2.32
N ASP A 129 15.00 -5.85 3.34
CA ASP A 129 15.78 -7.07 3.15
C ASP A 129 14.96 -8.17 2.44
N PRO A 130 15.62 -9.15 1.77
CA PRO A 130 14.91 -10.15 0.97
C PRO A 130 13.91 -11.02 1.76
N LEU A 131 14.14 -11.27 3.06
CA LEU A 131 13.20 -12.04 3.88
C LEU A 131 11.94 -11.22 4.15
N ALA A 132 12.12 -9.94 4.49
CA ALA A 132 10.99 -9.05 4.72
C ALA A 132 10.22 -8.71 3.42
N VAL A 133 10.85 -8.81 2.24
CA VAL A 133 10.13 -8.72 0.95
C VAL A 133 9.13 -9.87 0.80
N ALA A 134 9.53 -11.11 1.11
CA ALA A 134 8.64 -12.26 1.07
C ALA A 134 7.45 -12.10 2.02
N ASP A 135 7.71 -11.64 3.24
CA ASP A 135 6.65 -11.34 4.23
C ASP A 135 5.63 -10.31 3.71
N ILE A 136 6.12 -9.25 3.05
CA ILE A 136 5.24 -8.21 2.48
C ILE A 136 4.44 -8.79 1.31
N GLN A 137 5.05 -9.62 0.47
CA GLN A 137 4.36 -10.29 -0.64
C GLN A 137 3.23 -11.20 -0.12
N GLU A 138 3.48 -11.98 0.93
CA GLU A 138 2.45 -12.82 1.57
C GLU A 138 1.29 -11.97 2.10
N ILE A 139 1.56 -10.85 2.75
CA ILE A 139 0.53 -9.93 3.22
C ILE A 139 -0.28 -9.36 2.04
N ILE A 140 0.37 -8.92 0.97
CA ILE A 140 -0.31 -8.39 -0.21
C ILE A 140 -1.20 -9.46 -0.86
N GLN A 141 -0.71 -10.69 -0.99
CA GLN A 141 -1.49 -11.80 -1.51
C GLN A 141 -2.70 -12.11 -0.63
N TYR A 142 -2.51 -12.16 0.68
CA TYR A 142 -3.59 -12.35 1.64
C TYR A 142 -4.69 -11.28 1.52
N LEU A 143 -4.32 -10.00 1.41
CA LEU A 143 -5.28 -8.91 1.24
C LEU A 143 -6.03 -9.00 -0.10
N ARG A 144 -5.34 -9.42 -1.17
CA ARG A 144 -5.94 -9.69 -2.48
C ARG A 144 -6.98 -10.81 -2.41
N GLU A 145 -6.67 -11.90 -1.72
CA GLU A 145 -7.58 -13.03 -1.53
C GLU A 145 -8.86 -12.65 -0.77
N ARG A 146 -8.78 -11.63 0.09
CA ARG A 146 -9.94 -11.01 0.75
C ARG A 146 -10.74 -10.06 -0.15
N GLY A 147 -10.38 -9.93 -1.43
CA GLY A 147 -11.08 -9.09 -2.40
C GLY A 147 -10.73 -7.62 -2.34
N MET A 148 -9.65 -7.23 -1.67
CA MET A 148 -9.18 -5.86 -1.61
C MET A 148 -8.50 -5.45 -2.93
N GLY A 149 -8.82 -4.28 -3.45
CA GLY A 149 -8.12 -3.68 -4.57
C GLY A 149 -6.75 -3.14 -4.11
N ILE A 150 -5.66 -3.59 -4.75
CA ILE A 150 -4.31 -3.19 -4.35
C ILE A 150 -3.61 -2.55 -5.54
N LEU A 151 -3.13 -1.31 -5.35
CA LEU A 151 -2.31 -0.62 -6.34
C LEU A 151 -0.91 -0.42 -5.76
N ILE A 152 0.11 -0.87 -6.51
CA ILE A 152 1.50 -0.85 -6.07
C ILE A 152 2.32 -0.01 -7.03
N THR A 153 3.15 0.90 -6.51
CA THR A 153 4.27 1.45 -7.26
C THR A 153 5.56 0.88 -6.68
N ASP A 154 6.46 0.41 -7.53
CA ASP A 154 7.79 -0.01 -7.10
C ASP A 154 8.80 0.13 -8.25
N HIS A 155 10.06 0.12 -7.92
CA HIS A 155 11.17 0.00 -8.86
C HIS A 155 11.74 -1.43 -8.91
N ASN A 156 11.41 -2.27 -7.93
CA ASN A 156 11.73 -3.70 -7.89
C ASN A 156 10.73 -4.46 -8.77
N VAL A 157 10.96 -4.39 -10.09
CA VAL A 157 10.00 -4.91 -11.09
C VAL A 157 9.77 -6.40 -10.91
N ARG A 158 10.81 -7.18 -10.59
CA ARG A 158 10.73 -8.63 -10.46
C ARG A 158 9.78 -9.03 -9.32
N GLU A 159 10.00 -8.50 -8.13
CA GLU A 159 9.20 -8.77 -6.93
C GLU A 159 7.75 -8.33 -7.13
N THR A 160 7.55 -7.19 -7.81
CA THR A 160 6.22 -6.67 -8.09
C THR A 160 5.46 -7.54 -9.09
N LEU A 161 6.09 -7.95 -10.21
CA LEU A 161 5.42 -8.74 -11.24
C LEU A 161 5.02 -10.15 -10.77
N GLN A 162 5.60 -10.66 -9.68
CA GLN A 162 5.21 -11.94 -9.10
C GLN A 162 3.84 -11.94 -8.41
N ILE A 163 3.36 -10.75 -7.99
CA ILE A 163 2.17 -10.63 -7.13
C ILE A 163 1.03 -9.83 -7.75
N VAL A 164 1.24 -9.21 -8.92
CA VAL A 164 0.20 -8.37 -9.56
C VAL A 164 -0.48 -9.10 -10.71
N ASP A 165 -1.76 -8.83 -10.90
CA ASP A 165 -2.54 -9.33 -12.03
C ASP A 165 -2.30 -8.51 -13.30
N ARG A 166 -2.04 -7.21 -13.15
CA ARG A 166 -1.85 -6.25 -14.23
C ARG A 166 -0.80 -5.22 -13.84
N ALA A 167 0.03 -4.82 -14.78
CA ALA A 167 1.05 -3.80 -14.56
C ALA A 167 1.06 -2.74 -15.67
N TYR A 168 1.49 -1.54 -15.28
CA TYR A 168 1.65 -0.39 -16.16
C TYR A 168 3.07 0.14 -16.06
N ILE A 169 3.74 0.31 -17.19
CA ILE A 169 5.04 0.97 -17.26
C ILE A 169 4.82 2.45 -17.55
N LEU A 170 5.16 3.29 -16.56
CA LEU A 170 5.14 4.75 -16.71
C LEU A 170 6.52 5.27 -17.10
N ASN A 171 6.57 6.15 -18.10
CA ASN A 171 7.75 6.93 -18.42
C ASN A 171 7.36 8.35 -18.80
N SER A 172 8.02 9.35 -18.21
CA SER A 172 7.78 10.77 -18.47
C SER A 172 6.29 11.16 -18.41
N GLY A 173 5.56 10.62 -17.41
CA GLY A 173 4.15 10.89 -17.20
C GLY A 173 3.17 10.22 -18.19
N LYS A 174 3.65 9.27 -19.00
CA LYS A 174 2.82 8.53 -19.96
C LYS A 174 2.91 7.02 -19.71
N ILE A 175 1.80 6.32 -19.93
CA ILE A 175 1.79 4.86 -19.96
C ILE A 175 2.43 4.42 -21.28
N LEU A 176 3.57 3.73 -21.18
CA LEU A 176 4.27 3.16 -22.33
C LEU A 176 3.78 1.76 -22.68
N LEU A 177 3.41 0.99 -21.67
CA LEU A 177 3.01 -0.39 -21.80
C LEU A 177 2.08 -0.76 -20.66
N GLU A 178 1.09 -1.59 -20.95
CA GLU A 178 0.22 -2.23 -19.97
C GLU A 178 -0.02 -3.69 -20.33
N GLY A 179 -0.27 -4.52 -19.34
CA GLY A 179 -0.59 -5.92 -19.53
C GLY A 179 -0.41 -6.73 -18.25
N ASP A 180 -0.59 -8.03 -18.37
CA ASP A 180 -0.27 -9.00 -17.32
C ASP A 180 1.26 -9.13 -17.13
N SER A 181 1.67 -9.82 -16.07
CA SER A 181 3.08 -10.02 -15.74
C SER A 181 3.89 -10.63 -16.89
N GLN A 182 3.32 -11.59 -17.65
CA GLN A 182 4.00 -12.26 -18.77
C GLN A 182 4.18 -11.31 -19.95
N THR A 183 3.16 -10.53 -20.28
CA THR A 183 3.22 -9.51 -21.33
C THR A 183 4.30 -8.47 -21.04
N ILE A 184 4.35 -7.99 -19.79
CA ILE A 184 5.39 -7.02 -19.37
C ILE A 184 6.77 -7.65 -19.41
N ALA A 185 6.94 -8.86 -18.85
CA ALA A 185 8.23 -9.55 -18.79
C ALA A 185 8.83 -9.84 -20.15
N ASN A 186 8.00 -10.19 -21.14
CA ASN A 186 8.44 -10.51 -22.50
C ASN A 186 8.60 -9.29 -23.41
N SER A 187 8.15 -8.11 -22.97
CA SER A 187 8.20 -6.91 -23.81
C SER A 187 9.63 -6.42 -24.05
N PRO A 188 10.05 -6.19 -25.30
CA PRO A 188 11.33 -5.56 -25.60
C PRO A 188 11.47 -4.16 -24.98
N VAL A 189 10.37 -3.44 -24.86
CA VAL A 189 10.32 -2.10 -24.24
C VAL A 189 10.62 -2.21 -22.74
N ALA A 190 9.98 -3.16 -22.04
CA ALA A 190 10.24 -3.38 -20.63
C ALA A 190 11.69 -3.81 -20.38
N LYS A 191 12.22 -4.74 -21.19
CA LYS A 191 13.62 -5.20 -21.12
C LYS A 191 14.60 -4.04 -21.31
N LYS A 192 14.40 -3.23 -22.31
CA LYS A 192 15.31 -2.10 -22.62
C LYS A 192 15.35 -1.02 -21.53
N PHE A 193 14.23 -0.69 -20.91
CA PHE A 193 14.13 0.46 -20.01
C PHE A 193 14.11 0.15 -18.53
N TYR A 194 13.74 -1.09 -18.13
CA TYR A 194 13.46 -1.43 -16.73
C TYR A 194 14.02 -2.78 -16.27
N LEU A 195 14.12 -3.78 -17.13
CA LEU A 195 14.48 -5.14 -16.73
C LEU A 195 15.97 -5.45 -16.98
N GLY A 196 16.60 -4.80 -17.99
CA GLY A 196 17.92 -5.21 -18.49
C GLY A 196 17.85 -6.55 -19.26
N ASP A 197 18.91 -6.84 -20.01
CA ASP A 197 18.94 -8.01 -20.92
C ASP A 197 19.10 -9.36 -20.19
N ASN A 198 19.37 -9.39 -18.87
CA ASN A 198 19.80 -10.57 -18.12
C ASN A 198 18.77 -11.12 -17.12
N ILE A 199 17.51 -10.73 -17.18
CA ILE A 199 16.51 -11.31 -16.26
C ILE A 199 15.90 -12.56 -16.88
N THR A 200 16.32 -13.72 -16.39
CA THR A 200 15.62 -15.02 -16.53
C THR A 200 14.58 -15.14 -15.42
N TRP A 201 13.37 -15.47 -15.78
CA TRP A 201 12.20 -15.71 -14.89
C TRP A 201 12.18 -17.14 -14.39
#